data_4a67cb197820e1959162e85426b9f6d8
#
_entry.id   4a67cb197820e1959162e85426b9f6d8
#
_cell.length_a   1.000
_cell.length_b   1.000
_cell.length_c   1.000
_cell.angle_alpha   90.00
_cell.angle_beta   90.00
_cell.angle_gamma   90.00
#
_symmetry.space_group_name_H-M   'P 1'
#
loop_
_entity.id
_entity.type
_entity.pdbx_description
1 polymer ?
#
loop_
_entity_poly.entity_id
_entity_poly.type
_entity_poly.pdbx_seq_one_letter_code
_entity_poly.pdbx_strand_id
1 'polypeptide(L)'
;MKKCKLAAMAWLSVCIVLFTSCGNSAGVSAGSTSEVKSTAVSESTAEEKQPYEILREKEDETKQIAADEEQQVKELQDALNAVNFYYEEFDGGDALMGVSPNCENNEKQGKSCIVPVICVFGPSVDPIACIGFDYIGDTYLDMDTVEIDTVNYRYTYGNTTFITDVQKDKLTISPNGDEKTEEAAFRLATEDDLDALVDIVESDEVGLTFAKYNTAKPVFVECEMPEEDRQAITDVLNAYYLYLNASEKVRAKALADISYTEVES
;
A
#
# COMPACT_ATOMS: atom_id res chain seq x y z
N MET A 1 9.65 23.03 -4.85
CA MET A 1 8.61 21.99 -4.70
C MET A 1 9.22 20.72 -5.23
N LYS A 2 9.18 19.63 -4.47
CA LYS A 2 10.17 18.55 -4.54
C LYS A 2 9.80 17.44 -5.50
N LYS A 3 10.73 17.10 -6.39
CA LYS A 3 10.69 16.05 -7.42
C LYS A 3 10.89 14.62 -6.84
N CYS A 4 10.72 14.39 -5.52
CA CYS A 4 11.42 13.30 -4.86
C CYS A 4 10.79 11.92 -4.89
N LYS A 5 9.47 11.76 -4.83
CA LYS A 5 8.89 10.41 -4.71
C LYS A 5 8.27 9.87 -5.98
N LEU A 6 7.82 10.74 -6.84
CA LEU A 6 7.18 10.34 -8.08
C LEU A 6 8.17 9.80 -9.11
N ALA A 7 9.45 10.17 -9.03
CA ALA A 7 10.47 9.54 -9.86
C ALA A 7 10.66 8.05 -9.56
N ALA A 8 10.45 7.61 -8.31
CA ALA A 8 10.46 6.18 -7.97
C ALA A 8 9.21 5.45 -8.49
N MET A 9 8.10 6.16 -8.61
CA MET A 9 6.85 5.61 -9.17
C MET A 9 6.85 5.58 -10.70
N ALA A 10 7.62 6.45 -11.40
CA ALA A 10 7.77 6.43 -12.86
C ALA A 10 8.28 5.09 -13.42
N TRP A 11 8.88 4.25 -12.58
CA TRP A 11 9.36 2.92 -12.95
C TRP A 11 8.29 1.82 -12.89
N LEU A 12 7.09 2.10 -12.39
CA LEU A 12 5.96 1.16 -12.48
C LEU A 12 5.57 0.87 -13.95
N SER A 13 5.94 1.77 -14.88
CA SER A 13 5.66 1.64 -16.32
C SER A 13 6.18 0.35 -16.96
N VAL A 14 7.24 -0.23 -16.44
CA VAL A 14 7.83 -1.44 -17.04
C VAL A 14 7.05 -2.72 -16.72
N CYS A 15 6.27 -2.75 -15.62
CA CYS A 15 5.61 -3.97 -15.17
C CYS A 15 4.19 -4.17 -15.70
N ILE A 16 3.49 -3.10 -16.08
CA ILE A 16 2.08 -3.18 -16.53
C ILE A 16 1.96 -3.81 -17.92
N VAL A 17 2.97 -3.69 -18.77
CA VAL A 17 2.97 -4.30 -20.12
C VAL A 17 2.95 -5.82 -20.09
N LEU A 18 3.29 -6.46 -18.97
CA LEU A 18 3.37 -7.93 -18.86
C LEU A 18 2.02 -8.61 -18.54
N PHE A 19 1.00 -7.88 -18.14
CA PHE A 19 -0.27 -8.49 -17.70
C PHE A 19 -1.38 -8.56 -18.76
N THR A 20 -1.20 -7.95 -19.94
CA THR A 20 -2.18 -8.07 -21.04
C THR A 20 -2.05 -9.34 -21.87
N SER A 21 -1.08 -10.20 -21.59
CA SER A 21 -0.87 -11.46 -22.29
C SER A 21 -0.55 -12.57 -21.31
N CYS A 22 -1.56 -13.21 -20.75
CA CYS A 22 -1.61 -14.67 -20.55
C CYS A 22 -2.79 -15.03 -19.64
N GLY A 23 -3.79 -15.59 -20.24
CA GLY A 23 -4.71 -16.47 -19.54
C GLY A 23 -4.02 -17.83 -19.33
N ASN A 24 -4.36 -18.46 -18.20
CA ASN A 24 -4.11 -19.86 -17.81
C ASN A 24 -2.67 -20.30 -17.46
N SER A 25 -2.45 -20.57 -16.21
CA SER A 25 -2.31 -21.95 -15.69
C SER A 25 -1.79 -22.03 -14.26
N ALA A 26 -2.56 -22.79 -13.50
CA ALA A 26 -2.18 -23.84 -12.53
C ALA A 26 -1.11 -23.54 -11.47
N GLY A 27 -1.59 -23.40 -10.23
CA GLY A 27 -1.28 -24.13 -9.02
C GLY A 27 0.14 -24.56 -8.72
N VAL A 28 0.73 -24.00 -7.66
CA VAL A 28 1.55 -24.79 -6.72
C VAL A 28 1.18 -24.37 -5.30
N SER A 29 0.58 -25.30 -4.57
CA SER A 29 0.31 -25.25 -3.15
C SER A 29 1.61 -25.42 -2.37
N ALA A 30 1.92 -24.48 -1.48
CA ALA A 30 2.83 -24.73 -0.37
C ALA A 30 2.04 -24.51 0.92
N GLY A 31 1.71 -25.62 1.59
CA GLY A 31 0.95 -25.60 2.84
C GLY A 31 1.77 -25.05 3.99
N SER A 32 1.18 -24.15 4.73
CA SER A 32 1.59 -23.79 6.07
C SER A 32 0.50 -24.23 7.05
N THR A 33 0.86 -25.12 7.95
CA THR A 33 0.01 -25.60 9.03
C THR A 33 0.08 -24.60 10.17
N SER A 34 -1.02 -23.91 10.47
CA SER A 34 -1.15 -23.08 11.66
C SER A 34 -2.09 -23.76 12.67
N GLU A 35 -1.57 -24.05 13.86
CA GLU A 35 -2.39 -24.43 15.01
C GLU A 35 -3.08 -23.19 15.60
N VAL A 36 -4.39 -23.26 15.66
CA VAL A 36 -5.24 -22.22 16.24
C VAL A 36 -5.26 -22.38 17.76
N LYS A 37 -4.87 -21.35 18.47
CA LYS A 37 -5.06 -21.23 19.91
C LYS A 37 -6.28 -20.35 20.20
N SER A 38 -7.34 -20.98 20.66
CA SER A 38 -8.57 -20.30 21.10
C SER A 38 -8.33 -19.52 22.40
N THR A 39 -8.68 -18.25 22.45
CA THR A 39 -8.81 -17.50 23.71
C THR A 39 -9.99 -16.52 23.67
N ALA A 40 -10.80 -16.68 24.64
CA ALA A 40 -11.91 -15.94 25.25
C ALA A 40 -12.36 -14.59 24.69
N VAL A 41 -13.67 -14.54 24.47
CA VAL A 41 -14.52 -13.40 24.16
C VAL A 41 -14.52 -12.38 25.30
N SER A 42 -14.17 -11.14 25.00
CA SER A 42 -14.46 -9.94 25.78
C SER A 42 -15.52 -9.13 25.03
N GLU A 43 -16.60 -8.80 25.71
CA GLU A 43 -17.63 -7.90 25.17
C GLU A 43 -17.03 -6.53 24.88
N SER A 44 -16.86 -6.20 23.60
CA SER A 44 -16.43 -4.91 23.08
C SER A 44 -17.65 -4.12 22.64
N THR A 45 -17.72 -2.87 23.02
CA THR A 45 -18.51 -1.82 22.35
C THR A 45 -18.30 -1.95 20.85
N ALA A 46 -19.39 -2.04 20.08
CA ALA A 46 -19.31 -2.18 18.64
C ALA A 46 -18.51 -0.99 18.05
N GLU A 47 -17.25 -1.21 17.74
CA GLU A 47 -16.47 -0.31 16.90
C GLU A 47 -17.08 -0.33 15.50
N GLU A 48 -17.22 0.84 14.90
CA GLU A 48 -17.74 1.00 13.54
C GLU A 48 -16.67 0.43 12.58
N LYS A 49 -16.97 -0.73 11.98
CA LYS A 49 -16.04 -1.43 11.09
C LYS A 49 -15.66 -0.57 9.89
N GLN A 50 -14.42 -0.64 9.48
CA GLN A 50 -13.94 0.01 8.27
C GLN A 50 -14.57 -0.61 7.01
N PRO A 51 -14.76 0.16 5.92
CA PRO A 51 -15.35 -0.36 4.68
C PRO A 51 -14.66 -1.61 4.14
N TYR A 52 -13.33 -1.69 4.20
CA TYR A 52 -12.58 -2.85 3.73
C TYR A 52 -12.89 -4.12 4.54
N GLU A 53 -13.10 -4.01 5.86
CA GLU A 53 -13.44 -5.15 6.72
C GLU A 53 -14.82 -5.72 6.35
N ILE A 54 -15.79 -4.80 6.13
CA ILE A 54 -17.15 -5.16 5.73
C ILE A 54 -17.13 -5.86 4.36
N LEU A 55 -16.36 -5.35 3.41
CA LEU A 55 -16.31 -5.89 2.05
C LEU A 55 -15.60 -7.24 1.99
N ARG A 56 -14.54 -7.45 2.77
CA ARG A 56 -13.86 -8.76 2.88
C ARG A 56 -14.78 -9.84 3.48
N GLU A 57 -15.55 -9.51 4.54
CA GLU A 57 -16.52 -10.45 5.12
C GLU A 57 -17.64 -10.83 4.14
N LYS A 58 -17.90 -10.02 3.10
CA LYS A 58 -18.96 -10.24 2.11
C LYS A 58 -18.52 -10.98 0.87
N GLU A 59 -17.24 -11.16 0.62
CA GLU A 59 -16.78 -12.03 -0.47
C GLU A 59 -17.30 -13.47 -0.30
N ASP A 60 -17.52 -13.92 0.93
CA ASP A 60 -18.12 -15.23 1.23
C ASP A 60 -19.67 -15.26 1.14
N GLU A 61 -20.33 -14.11 1.12
CA GLU A 61 -21.78 -13.99 1.01
C GLU A 61 -22.16 -13.09 -0.16
N THR A 62 -22.65 -13.65 -1.26
CA THR A 62 -23.24 -12.96 -2.43
C THR A 62 -24.45 -12.07 -2.09
N LYS A 63 -24.33 -11.20 -1.09
CA LYS A 63 -25.32 -10.18 -0.77
C LYS A 63 -24.83 -8.83 -1.28
N GLN A 64 -25.35 -8.49 -2.46
CA GLN A 64 -25.36 -7.15 -3.00
C GLN A 64 -25.74 -6.17 -1.88
N ILE A 65 -24.84 -5.24 -1.52
CA ILE A 65 -25.23 -4.07 -0.75
C ILE A 65 -26.13 -3.27 -1.70
N ALA A 66 -27.44 -3.34 -1.48
CA ALA A 66 -28.40 -2.45 -2.13
C ALA A 66 -28.33 -1.08 -1.43
N ALA A 67 -27.15 -0.44 -1.45
CA ALA A 67 -27.06 0.97 -1.16
C ALA A 67 -27.51 1.73 -2.42
N ASP A 68 -28.20 2.85 -2.23
CA ASP A 68 -28.51 3.76 -3.32
C ASP A 68 -27.22 4.13 -4.06
N GLU A 69 -27.25 4.19 -5.38
CA GLU A 69 -26.11 4.53 -6.23
C GLU A 69 -25.44 5.85 -5.79
N GLU A 70 -26.22 6.84 -5.36
CA GLU A 70 -25.68 8.11 -4.85
C GLU A 70 -24.86 7.93 -3.57
N GLN A 71 -25.30 7.04 -2.69
CA GLN A 71 -24.57 6.71 -1.47
C GLN A 71 -23.26 5.99 -1.80
N GLN A 72 -23.27 5.03 -2.72
CA GLN A 72 -22.04 4.34 -3.16
C GLN A 72 -21.03 5.31 -3.79
N VAL A 73 -21.51 6.24 -4.64
CA VAL A 73 -20.65 7.29 -5.22
C VAL A 73 -20.03 8.12 -4.14
N LYS A 74 -20.81 8.55 -3.15
CA LYS A 74 -20.30 9.38 -2.05
C LYS A 74 -19.26 8.63 -1.21
N GLU A 75 -19.54 7.39 -0.81
CA GLU A 75 -18.60 6.58 -0.01
C GLU A 75 -17.28 6.36 -0.75
N LEU A 76 -17.35 6.05 -2.06
CA LEU A 76 -16.16 5.90 -2.88
C LEU A 76 -15.41 7.24 -3.03
N GLN A 77 -16.10 8.36 -3.25
CA GLN A 77 -15.49 9.69 -3.31
C GLN A 77 -14.79 10.05 -1.99
N ASP A 78 -15.45 9.81 -0.85
CA ASP A 78 -14.87 10.08 0.46
C ASP A 78 -13.57 9.29 0.67
N ALA A 79 -13.56 7.99 0.29
CA ALA A 79 -12.36 7.15 0.39
C ALA A 79 -11.25 7.57 -0.60
N LEU A 80 -11.60 7.90 -1.85
CA LEU A 80 -10.63 8.40 -2.82
C LEU A 80 -10.04 9.76 -2.41
N ASN A 81 -10.83 10.62 -1.76
CA ASN A 81 -10.36 11.91 -1.25
C ASN A 81 -9.48 11.78 0.01
N ALA A 82 -9.44 10.62 0.67
CA ALA A 82 -8.52 10.35 1.76
C ALA A 82 -7.08 10.13 1.29
N VAL A 83 -6.85 9.91 -0.01
CA VAL A 83 -5.53 9.74 -0.62
C VAL A 83 -5.22 10.89 -1.59
N ASN A 84 -3.94 11.22 -1.73
CA ASN A 84 -3.45 12.18 -2.72
C ASN A 84 -3.20 11.45 -4.03
N PHE A 85 -3.85 11.89 -5.10
CA PHE A 85 -3.63 11.31 -6.42
C PHE A 85 -2.59 12.07 -7.21
N TYR A 86 -1.77 11.29 -7.92
CA TYR A 86 -0.75 11.72 -8.86
C TYR A 86 -1.05 11.08 -10.21
N TYR A 87 -1.11 11.91 -11.24
CA TYR A 87 -1.30 11.43 -12.60
C TYR A 87 0.05 11.09 -13.23
N GLU A 88 0.12 9.93 -13.84
CA GLU A 88 1.31 9.45 -14.52
C GLU A 88 0.97 8.78 -15.85
N GLU A 89 1.74 9.09 -16.88
CA GLU A 89 1.63 8.51 -18.20
C GLU A 89 2.58 7.31 -18.32
N PHE A 90 2.05 6.15 -18.67
CA PHE A 90 2.80 4.93 -18.89
C PHE A 90 2.69 4.47 -20.34
N ASP A 91 3.62 3.67 -20.82
CA ASP A 91 3.56 3.05 -22.16
C ASP A 91 2.31 2.17 -22.35
N GLY A 92 1.67 1.73 -21.26
CA GLY A 92 0.46 0.89 -21.25
C GLY A 92 -0.85 1.65 -21.00
N GLY A 93 -0.80 2.96 -20.82
CA GLY A 93 -1.96 3.81 -20.50
C GLY A 93 -1.74 4.64 -19.23
N ASP A 94 -2.58 5.64 -19.05
CA ASP A 94 -2.48 6.59 -17.96
C ASP A 94 -3.04 6.00 -16.66
N ALA A 95 -2.44 6.35 -15.53
CA ALA A 95 -2.93 5.95 -14.21
C ALA A 95 -2.98 7.11 -13.22
N LEU A 96 -3.93 7.03 -12.31
CA LEU A 96 -3.94 7.82 -11.07
C LEU A 96 -3.36 6.95 -9.95
N MET A 97 -2.25 7.39 -9.37
CA MET A 97 -1.63 6.74 -8.23
C MET A 97 -1.98 7.45 -6.95
N GLY A 98 -2.69 6.77 -6.05
CA GLY A 98 -3.15 7.30 -4.78
C GLY A 98 -2.24 6.86 -3.63
N VAL A 99 -1.74 7.84 -2.88
CA VAL A 99 -0.91 7.65 -1.68
C VAL A 99 -1.52 8.42 -0.52
N SER A 100 -1.61 7.82 0.66
CA SER A 100 -2.13 8.56 1.81
C SER A 100 -1.20 9.74 2.18
N PRO A 101 -1.76 10.91 2.53
CA PRO A 101 -0.98 12.05 3.02
C PRO A 101 -0.18 11.72 4.30
N ASN A 102 -0.54 10.67 5.03
CA ASN A 102 0.18 10.20 6.21
C ASN A 102 1.57 9.66 5.86
N CYS A 103 1.74 8.98 4.72
CA CYS A 103 3.06 8.56 4.22
C CYS A 103 3.98 9.77 3.96
N GLU A 104 3.45 10.81 3.32
CA GLU A 104 4.22 12.04 3.07
C GLU A 104 4.61 12.76 4.38
N ASN A 105 3.79 12.64 5.41
CA ASN A 105 4.10 13.22 6.71
C ASN A 105 5.24 12.46 7.40
N ASN A 106 5.30 11.14 7.29
CA ASN A 106 6.41 10.33 7.80
C ASN A 106 7.72 10.70 7.12
N GLU A 107 7.73 10.82 5.80
CA GLU A 107 8.91 11.28 5.05
C GLU A 107 9.37 12.65 5.52
N LYS A 108 8.47 13.62 5.64
CA LYS A 108 8.80 14.97 6.11
C LYS A 108 9.40 14.99 7.52
N GLN A 109 9.06 13.99 8.35
CA GLN A 109 9.60 13.80 9.69
C GLN A 109 10.86 12.95 9.72
N GLY A 110 11.28 12.36 8.59
CA GLY A 110 12.44 11.49 8.50
C GLY A 110 12.22 10.12 9.14
N LYS A 111 10.98 9.63 9.14
CA LYS A 111 10.60 8.32 9.65
C LYS A 111 10.55 7.30 8.51
N SER A 112 11.20 6.17 8.71
CA SER A 112 11.00 5.00 7.85
C SER A 112 9.57 4.48 7.98
N CYS A 113 8.96 4.04 6.87
CA CYS A 113 7.52 3.75 6.84
C CYS A 113 7.14 2.70 5.79
N ILE A 114 5.90 2.21 5.90
CA ILE A 114 5.21 1.45 4.87
C ILE A 114 4.42 2.43 4.00
N VAL A 115 4.50 2.28 2.68
CA VAL A 115 3.85 3.17 1.70
C VAL A 115 2.86 2.36 0.86
N PRO A 116 1.61 2.19 1.31
CA PRO A 116 0.58 1.57 0.49
C PRO A 116 0.17 2.51 -0.65
N VAL A 117 -0.09 1.96 -1.83
CA VAL A 117 -0.46 2.72 -3.03
C VAL A 117 -1.63 2.03 -3.73
N ILE A 118 -2.61 2.81 -4.18
CA ILE A 118 -3.65 2.37 -5.10
C ILE A 118 -3.38 2.96 -6.48
N CYS A 119 -3.42 2.12 -7.52
CA CYS A 119 -3.32 2.55 -8.92
C CYS A 119 -4.67 2.36 -9.61
N VAL A 120 -5.21 3.43 -10.20
CA VAL A 120 -6.52 3.46 -10.89
C VAL A 120 -6.31 3.84 -12.35
N PHE A 121 -6.71 2.94 -13.26
CA PHE A 121 -6.54 3.06 -14.71
C PHE A 121 -7.82 3.52 -15.44
N GLY A 122 -8.86 3.87 -14.71
CA GLY A 122 -10.15 4.30 -15.24
C GLY A 122 -11.30 3.38 -14.78
N PRO A 123 -12.56 3.78 -15.02
CA PRO A 123 -13.71 3.17 -14.37
C PRO A 123 -14.00 1.72 -14.79
N SER A 124 -13.55 1.30 -15.98
CA SER A 124 -13.77 -0.06 -16.52
C SER A 124 -12.66 -1.05 -16.16
N VAL A 125 -11.63 -0.62 -15.42
CA VAL A 125 -10.49 -1.46 -15.03
C VAL A 125 -10.46 -1.58 -13.51
N ASP A 126 -10.19 -2.78 -13.01
CA ASP A 126 -10.01 -3.01 -11.59
C ASP A 126 -8.73 -2.33 -11.09
N PRO A 127 -8.72 -1.82 -9.85
CA PRO A 127 -7.58 -1.14 -9.31
C PRO A 127 -6.44 -2.13 -9.03
N ILE A 128 -5.21 -1.63 -9.01
CA ILE A 128 -4.04 -2.39 -8.55
C ILE A 128 -3.58 -1.78 -7.24
N ALA A 129 -3.26 -2.63 -6.26
CA ALA A 129 -2.58 -2.21 -5.05
C ALA A 129 -1.08 -2.49 -5.15
N CYS A 130 -0.27 -1.60 -4.56
CA CYS A 130 1.16 -1.79 -4.38
C CYS A 130 1.52 -1.56 -2.91
N ILE A 131 2.61 -2.20 -2.47
CA ILE A 131 3.22 -1.94 -1.17
C ILE A 131 4.61 -1.37 -1.42
N GLY A 132 4.87 -0.20 -0.86
CA GLY A 132 6.18 0.42 -0.79
C GLY A 132 6.76 0.35 0.61
N PHE A 133 8.08 0.44 0.68
CA PHE A 133 8.86 0.48 1.91
C PHE A 133 9.90 1.58 1.77
N ASP A 134 9.87 2.57 2.66
CA ASP A 134 10.83 3.66 2.70
C ASP A 134 11.71 3.53 3.94
N TYR A 135 12.99 3.28 3.73
CA TYR A 135 14.00 3.43 4.76
C TYR A 135 14.57 4.85 4.73
N ILE A 136 14.57 5.53 5.87
CA ILE A 136 15.14 6.87 6.02
C ILE A 136 16.17 6.85 7.15
N GLY A 137 17.43 7.13 6.84
CA GLY A 137 18.54 7.05 7.79
C GLY A 137 19.62 8.09 7.56
N ASP A 138 20.68 8.07 8.38
CA ASP A 138 21.84 8.96 8.22
C ASP A 138 22.74 8.52 7.05
N THR A 139 22.68 7.26 6.68
CA THR A 139 23.46 6.66 5.59
C THR A 139 22.64 5.61 4.86
N TYR A 140 22.98 5.36 3.60
CA TYR A 140 22.37 4.26 2.86
C TYR A 140 22.63 2.92 3.55
N LEU A 141 21.57 2.15 3.72
CA LEU A 141 21.62 0.79 4.21
C LEU A 141 22.01 -0.20 3.11
N ASP A 142 21.73 0.16 1.84
CA ASP A 142 21.70 -0.75 0.69
C ASP A 142 20.74 -1.92 0.94
N MET A 143 19.53 -1.60 1.40
CA MET A 143 18.55 -2.61 1.81
C MET A 143 18.26 -3.61 0.70
N ASP A 144 18.11 -4.87 1.10
CA ASP A 144 17.68 -5.96 0.22
C ASP A 144 16.51 -6.76 0.79
N THR A 145 16.09 -6.42 2.01
CA THR A 145 15.00 -7.13 2.70
C THR A 145 14.30 -6.17 3.66
N VAL A 146 12.98 -6.32 3.77
CA VAL A 146 12.14 -5.69 4.78
C VAL A 146 11.37 -6.80 5.51
N GLU A 147 11.38 -6.77 6.83
CA GLU A 147 10.60 -7.67 7.68
C GLU A 147 9.60 -6.85 8.49
N ILE A 148 8.39 -7.37 8.61
CA ILE A 148 7.32 -6.80 9.42
C ILE A 148 6.89 -7.85 10.41
N ASP A 149 7.04 -7.56 11.69
CA ASP A 149 6.61 -8.41 12.79
C ASP A 149 5.31 -7.87 13.38
N THR A 150 4.24 -8.62 13.30
CA THR A 150 3.00 -8.38 14.03
C THR A 150 2.93 -9.29 15.25
N VAL A 151 1.89 -9.16 16.06
CA VAL A 151 1.66 -10.05 17.20
C VAL A 151 1.54 -11.51 16.76
N ASN A 152 0.99 -11.77 15.56
CA ASN A 152 0.64 -13.10 15.09
C ASN A 152 1.60 -13.66 14.04
N TYR A 153 2.17 -12.79 13.18
CA TYR A 153 2.88 -13.19 11.97
C TYR A 153 4.17 -12.39 11.78
N ARG A 154 5.05 -12.96 10.96
CA ARG A 154 6.19 -12.27 10.37
C ARG A 154 6.08 -12.31 8.87
N TYR A 155 6.12 -11.15 8.25
CA TYR A 155 6.14 -10.97 6.80
C TYR A 155 7.55 -10.58 6.37
N THR A 156 8.04 -11.18 5.27
CA THR A 156 9.39 -10.91 4.77
C THR A 156 9.34 -10.59 3.29
N TYR A 157 9.84 -9.43 2.93
CA TYR A 157 9.92 -8.92 1.57
C TYR A 157 11.38 -8.75 1.17
N GLY A 158 11.79 -9.39 0.10
CA GLY A 158 13.18 -9.32 -0.38
C GLY A 158 13.29 -8.82 -1.81
N ASN A 159 14.50 -8.56 -2.28
CA ASN A 159 14.77 -8.04 -3.63
C ASN A 159 14.07 -8.80 -4.76
N THR A 160 13.88 -10.11 -4.61
CA THR A 160 13.21 -10.94 -5.64
C THR A 160 11.72 -10.67 -5.74
N THR A 161 11.13 -9.97 -4.78
CA THR A 161 9.70 -9.60 -4.75
C THR A 161 9.47 -8.14 -5.09
N PHE A 162 10.51 -7.31 -5.11
CA PHE A 162 10.39 -5.91 -5.50
C PHE A 162 10.22 -5.77 -7.01
N ILE A 163 9.42 -4.80 -7.45
CA ILE A 163 9.15 -4.53 -8.86
C ILE A 163 10.37 -3.90 -9.51
N THR A 164 11.10 -3.10 -8.74
CA THR A 164 12.26 -2.33 -9.20
C THR A 164 13.44 -2.55 -8.28
N ASP A 165 14.61 -2.17 -8.74
CA ASP A 165 15.75 -1.98 -7.84
C ASP A 165 15.42 -0.94 -6.78
N VAL A 166 16.03 -1.09 -5.60
CA VAL A 166 15.88 -0.11 -4.50
C VAL A 166 16.35 1.27 -4.98
N GLN A 167 15.43 2.22 -4.96
CA GLN A 167 15.71 3.61 -5.32
C GLN A 167 16.41 4.31 -4.16
N LYS A 168 17.34 5.23 -4.50
CA LYS A 168 18.14 5.95 -3.49
C LYS A 168 18.09 7.43 -3.74
N ASP A 169 17.77 8.19 -2.70
CA ASP A 169 17.73 9.65 -2.77
C ASP A 169 18.26 10.30 -1.48
N LYS A 170 18.34 11.61 -1.51
CA LYS A 170 18.66 12.44 -0.35
C LYS A 170 17.49 13.32 0.00
N LEU A 171 17.12 13.30 1.25
CA LEU A 171 16.04 14.10 1.80
C LEU A 171 16.59 15.23 2.65
N THR A 172 15.87 16.35 2.65
CA THR A 172 16.08 17.41 3.63
C THR A 172 14.89 17.46 4.57
N ILE A 173 15.11 17.04 5.80
CA ILE A 173 14.04 16.97 6.80
C ILE A 173 13.73 18.37 7.34
N SER A 174 12.46 18.72 7.31
CA SER A 174 11.94 19.98 7.86
C SER A 174 11.60 19.77 9.37
N PRO A 175 11.72 20.79 10.25
CA PRO A 175 12.13 22.18 9.95
C PRO A 175 13.64 22.44 10.04
N ASN A 176 14.43 21.49 10.53
CA ASN A 176 15.85 21.72 10.89
C ASN A 176 16.79 21.77 9.68
N GLY A 177 16.35 21.24 8.54
CA GLY A 177 17.16 21.16 7.34
C GLY A 177 18.20 20.03 7.39
N ASP A 178 18.04 19.06 8.28
CA ASP A 178 18.92 17.90 8.39
C ASP A 178 18.87 17.07 7.09
N GLU A 179 20.04 16.69 6.59
CA GLU A 179 20.13 15.78 5.45
C GLU A 179 20.00 14.33 5.91
N LYS A 180 19.13 13.57 5.23
CA LYS A 180 18.96 12.12 5.40
C LYS A 180 19.12 11.42 4.06
N THR A 181 19.35 10.11 4.12
CA THR A 181 19.28 9.23 2.95
C THR A 181 17.97 8.48 2.97
N GLU A 182 17.40 8.25 1.79
CA GLU A 182 16.20 7.46 1.57
C GLU A 182 16.52 6.28 0.67
N GLU A 183 15.96 5.12 1.00
CA GLU A 183 15.94 3.94 0.14
C GLU A 183 14.51 3.45 0.04
N ALA A 184 13.92 3.49 -1.17
CA ALA A 184 12.56 3.08 -1.43
C ALA A 184 12.51 1.83 -2.30
N ALA A 185 11.62 0.89 -1.96
CA ALA A 185 11.33 -0.30 -2.75
C ALA A 185 9.82 -0.52 -2.82
N PHE A 186 9.34 -1.00 -3.97
CA PHE A 186 7.92 -1.25 -4.22
C PHE A 186 7.69 -2.65 -4.77
N ARG A 187 6.50 -3.21 -4.49
CA ARG A 187 6.00 -4.43 -5.10
C ARG A 187 4.50 -4.34 -5.40
N LEU A 188 4.04 -5.12 -6.39
CA LEU A 188 2.61 -5.33 -6.59
C LEU A 188 2.07 -6.17 -5.42
N ALA A 189 0.96 -5.74 -4.84
CA ALA A 189 0.31 -6.48 -3.78
C ALA A 189 -0.42 -7.70 -4.37
N THR A 190 -0.20 -8.86 -3.77
CA THR A 190 -0.99 -10.07 -3.95
C THR A 190 -2.14 -10.10 -2.93
N GLU A 191 -3.03 -11.09 -3.01
CA GLU A 191 -4.05 -11.32 -1.98
C GLU A 191 -3.41 -11.52 -0.60
N ASP A 192 -2.34 -12.31 -0.50
CA ASP A 192 -1.59 -12.52 0.75
C ASP A 192 -1.01 -11.21 1.31
N ASP A 193 -0.63 -10.27 0.44
CA ASP A 193 -0.13 -8.96 0.85
C ASP A 193 -1.25 -8.04 1.35
N LEU A 194 -2.43 -8.10 0.73
CA LEU A 194 -3.61 -7.38 1.22
C LEU A 194 -4.04 -7.92 2.60
N ASP A 195 -3.97 -9.24 2.80
CA ASP A 195 -4.19 -9.87 4.11
C ASP A 195 -3.16 -9.42 5.14
N ALA A 196 -1.89 -9.33 4.73
CA ALA A 196 -0.82 -8.82 5.59
C ALA A 196 -1.06 -7.35 5.99
N LEU A 197 -1.50 -6.49 5.07
CA LEU A 197 -1.83 -5.11 5.38
C LEU A 197 -2.96 -5.00 6.41
N VAL A 198 -3.97 -5.87 6.32
CA VAL A 198 -5.06 -5.92 7.31
C VAL A 198 -4.53 -6.36 8.68
N ASP A 199 -3.73 -7.45 8.75
CA ASP A 199 -3.12 -7.91 10.02
C ASP A 199 -2.24 -6.82 10.65
N ILE A 200 -1.52 -6.04 9.84
CA ILE A 200 -0.72 -4.90 10.30
C ILE A 200 -1.61 -3.82 10.95
N VAL A 201 -2.74 -3.48 10.32
CA VAL A 201 -3.67 -2.48 10.88
C VAL A 201 -4.30 -2.96 12.18
N GLU A 202 -4.68 -4.23 12.26
CA GLU A 202 -5.36 -4.84 13.41
C GLU A 202 -4.42 -5.19 14.57
N SER A 203 -3.10 -5.22 14.34
CA SER A 203 -2.13 -5.57 15.39
C SER A 203 -1.83 -4.40 16.31
N ASP A 204 -1.84 -4.65 17.63
CA ASP A 204 -1.50 -3.63 18.64
C ASP A 204 -0.02 -3.19 18.55
N GLU A 205 0.88 -4.14 18.21
CA GLU A 205 2.32 -3.90 18.12
C GLU A 205 2.81 -4.39 16.73
N VAL A 206 3.54 -3.52 16.02
CA VAL A 206 4.14 -3.82 14.73
C VAL A 206 5.60 -3.35 14.73
N GLY A 207 6.52 -4.28 14.58
CA GLY A 207 7.95 -4.02 14.36
C GLY A 207 8.25 -3.97 12.86
N LEU A 208 9.09 -3.02 12.47
CA LEU A 208 9.55 -2.85 11.09
C LEU A 208 11.07 -2.95 11.06
N THR A 209 11.62 -3.89 10.28
CA THR A 209 13.05 -4.09 10.15
C THR A 209 13.49 -3.94 8.71
N PHE A 210 14.36 -2.97 8.45
CA PHE A 210 15.05 -2.84 7.17
C PHE A 210 16.40 -3.52 7.26
N ALA A 211 16.75 -4.34 6.29
CA ALA A 211 17.94 -5.16 6.37
C ALA A 211 18.73 -5.21 5.06
N LYS A 212 20.04 -5.44 5.23
CA LYS A 212 20.96 -5.90 4.20
C LYS A 212 21.47 -7.28 4.59
N TYR A 213 20.89 -8.33 4.02
CA TYR A 213 21.30 -9.71 4.28
C TYR A 213 22.41 -10.20 3.35
N ASN A 214 22.42 -9.78 2.08
CA ASN A 214 23.36 -10.25 1.06
C ASN A 214 24.78 -9.65 1.25
N THR A 215 25.35 -9.81 2.44
CA THR A 215 26.68 -9.32 2.80
C THR A 215 27.34 -10.26 3.80
N ALA A 216 28.68 -10.20 3.90
CA ALA A 216 29.43 -10.99 4.86
C ALA A 216 29.09 -10.65 6.34
N LYS A 217 28.55 -9.47 6.58
CA LYS A 217 28.06 -9.00 7.88
C LYS A 217 26.71 -8.35 7.68
N PRO A 218 25.61 -9.09 7.89
CA PRO A 218 24.28 -8.51 7.82
C PRO A 218 24.11 -7.27 8.71
N VAL A 219 23.37 -6.29 8.21
CA VAL A 219 23.03 -5.06 8.92
C VAL A 219 21.52 -4.97 9.03
N PHE A 220 21.03 -4.60 10.20
CA PHE A 220 19.62 -4.47 10.51
C PHE A 220 19.35 -3.11 11.11
N VAL A 221 18.25 -2.51 10.74
CA VAL A 221 17.71 -1.29 11.36
C VAL A 221 16.29 -1.59 11.76
N GLU A 222 16.06 -1.72 13.06
CA GLU A 222 14.75 -1.95 13.65
C GLU A 222 14.11 -0.60 13.95
N CYS A 223 12.83 -0.44 13.57
CA CYS A 223 12.03 0.72 13.88
C CYS A 223 10.66 0.26 14.38
N GLU A 224 10.04 1.08 15.22
CA GLU A 224 8.60 0.98 15.45
C GLU A 224 7.88 1.53 14.22
N MET A 225 6.80 0.85 13.81
CA MET A 225 5.95 1.36 12.74
C MET A 225 5.28 2.66 13.22
N PRO A 226 5.37 3.77 12.46
CA PRO A 226 4.66 4.99 12.80
C PRO A 226 3.14 4.76 12.89
N GLU A 227 2.46 5.41 13.82
CA GLU A 227 0.99 5.32 13.92
C GLU A 227 0.30 5.83 12.65
N GLU A 228 0.91 6.80 11.99
CA GLU A 228 0.45 7.33 10.71
C GLU A 228 0.40 6.26 9.60
N ASP A 229 1.22 5.19 9.69
CA ASP A 229 1.21 4.09 8.72
C ASP A 229 -0.09 3.28 8.80
N ARG A 230 -0.64 3.06 10.00
CA ARG A 230 -1.94 2.39 10.16
C ARG A 230 -3.03 3.12 9.43
N GLN A 231 -3.07 4.44 9.62
CA GLN A 231 -4.05 5.27 8.92
C GLN A 231 -3.80 5.27 7.41
N ALA A 232 -2.53 5.32 6.97
CA ALA A 232 -2.19 5.26 5.57
C ALA A 232 -2.65 3.95 4.90
N ILE A 233 -2.42 2.82 5.58
CA ILE A 233 -2.87 1.51 5.11
C ILE A 233 -4.41 1.46 5.06
N THR A 234 -5.08 1.94 6.11
CA THR A 234 -6.55 2.00 6.18
C THR A 234 -7.14 2.85 5.03
N ASP A 235 -6.58 4.03 4.78
CA ASP A 235 -7.03 4.92 3.71
C ASP A 235 -6.96 4.23 2.34
N VAL A 236 -5.83 3.58 2.05
CA VAL A 236 -5.60 2.91 0.77
C VAL A 236 -6.45 1.63 0.63
N LEU A 237 -6.59 0.82 1.69
CA LEU A 237 -7.44 -0.36 1.68
C LEU A 237 -8.91 0.01 1.47
N ASN A 238 -9.41 1.05 2.12
CA ASN A 238 -10.78 1.54 1.92
C ASN A 238 -10.99 1.99 0.47
N ALA A 239 -10.07 2.80 -0.08
CA ALA A 239 -10.13 3.24 -1.47
C ALA A 239 -10.11 2.05 -2.44
N TYR A 240 -9.22 1.08 -2.22
CA TYR A 240 -9.05 -0.11 -3.05
C TYR A 240 -10.32 -0.97 -3.05
N TYR A 241 -10.82 -1.38 -1.87
CA TYR A 241 -11.95 -2.30 -1.79
C TYR A 241 -13.27 -1.65 -2.22
N LEU A 242 -13.50 -0.38 -1.88
CA LEU A 242 -14.68 0.34 -2.37
C LEU A 242 -14.65 0.50 -3.89
N TYR A 243 -13.49 0.81 -4.47
CA TYR A 243 -13.34 0.92 -5.93
C TYR A 243 -13.53 -0.44 -6.61
N LEU A 244 -12.89 -1.49 -6.10
CA LEU A 244 -12.98 -2.85 -6.64
C LEU A 244 -14.42 -3.36 -6.69
N ASN A 245 -15.22 -3.09 -5.67
CA ASN A 245 -16.60 -3.54 -5.55
C ASN A 245 -17.64 -2.61 -6.18
N ALA A 246 -17.23 -1.42 -6.64
CA ALA A 246 -18.13 -0.48 -7.29
C ALA A 246 -18.41 -0.84 -8.75
N SER A 247 -19.62 -0.55 -9.23
CA SER A 247 -19.93 -0.65 -10.65
C SER A 247 -19.17 0.39 -11.47
N GLU A 248 -18.90 0.10 -12.76
CA GLU A 248 -18.25 1.05 -13.67
C GLU A 248 -18.89 2.44 -13.65
N LYS A 249 -20.21 2.50 -13.55
CA LYS A 249 -20.97 3.76 -13.48
C LYS A 249 -20.69 4.54 -12.19
N VAL A 250 -20.58 3.85 -11.05
CA VAL A 250 -20.23 4.45 -9.76
C VAL A 250 -18.78 4.93 -9.80
N ARG A 251 -17.84 4.10 -10.30
CA ARG A 251 -16.43 4.46 -10.49
C ARG A 251 -16.28 5.71 -11.36
N ALA A 252 -16.99 5.77 -12.51
CA ALA A 252 -16.92 6.92 -13.41
C ALA A 252 -17.40 8.22 -12.75
N LYS A 253 -18.49 8.17 -11.97
CA LYS A 253 -18.99 9.32 -11.23
C LYS A 253 -18.03 9.74 -10.11
N ALA A 254 -17.48 8.78 -9.36
CA ALA A 254 -16.56 9.08 -8.27
C ALA A 254 -15.26 9.70 -8.77
N LEU A 255 -14.73 9.24 -9.91
CA LEU A 255 -13.50 9.78 -10.50
C LEU A 255 -13.67 11.17 -11.11
N ALA A 256 -14.88 11.57 -11.51
CA ALA A 256 -15.12 12.83 -12.22
C ALA A 256 -14.71 14.08 -11.40
N ASP A 257 -14.74 13.99 -10.08
CA ASP A 257 -14.48 15.10 -9.17
C ASP A 257 -13.14 14.93 -8.38
N ILE A 258 -12.33 13.90 -8.70
CA ILE A 258 -11.06 13.68 -8.03
C ILE A 258 -10.00 14.68 -8.50
N SER A 259 -9.39 15.34 -7.53
CA SER A 259 -8.22 16.19 -7.78
C SER A 259 -6.94 15.37 -7.85
N TYR A 260 -6.07 15.69 -8.78
CA TYR A 260 -4.75 15.06 -8.89
C TYR A 260 -3.66 16.08 -9.18
N THR A 261 -2.41 15.69 -8.92
CA THR A 261 -1.22 16.45 -9.26
C THR A 261 -0.54 15.81 -10.46
N GLU A 262 -0.26 16.59 -11.51
CA GLU A 262 0.56 16.11 -12.63
C GLU A 262 2.02 16.00 -12.20
N VAL A 263 2.63 14.87 -12.53
CA VAL A 263 4.07 14.66 -12.31
C VAL A 263 4.82 15.26 -13.46
N GLU A 264 5.58 16.32 -13.21
CA GLU A 264 6.52 16.83 -14.21
C GLU A 264 7.64 15.80 -14.45
N SER A 265 7.67 15.22 -15.64
CA SER A 265 8.71 14.29 -16.14
C SER A 265 10.09 14.94 -16.30
#